data_a227a39a222619b2555317272d6d19bd
#
_entry.id   a227a39a222619b2555317272d6d19bd
#
_cell.length_a   1.000
_cell.length_b   1.000
_cell.length_c   1.000
_cell.angle_alpha   90.00
_cell.angle_beta   90.00
_cell.angle_gamma   90.00
#
_symmetry.space_group_name_H-M   'P 1'
#
loop_
_entity.id
_entity.type
_entity.pdbx_description
1 polymer ?
#
loop_
_entity_poly.entity_id
_entity_poly.type
_entity_poly.pdbx_seq_one_letter_code
_entity_poly.pdbx_strand_id
1 'polypeptide(L)'
;MNGFNSHYFFDADPARAELLKALKSEFPKKDIRVQVGDANPLIQELARGFNHNGTRGVAFLDPYGPHLDWRTVEALAATKKFEVIINFPLGMAINRLITRSGDIPDNWRRDLDKCFGTNDWKKLVYDDQPNLFGDIDRHKVDDAGSRLLGLYVDRLKGLFNHVATPSVVRNTRGIAIYYMIWAGPHGLGHKIADHILKQGEKIKAPKPNR
;
A
#
# COMPACT_ATOMS: atom_id res chain seq x y z
N MET A 1 -1.98 -29.18 -4.25
CA MET A 1 -2.59 -27.83 -4.23
C MET A 1 -2.45 -27.20 -5.60
N ASN A 2 -3.55 -26.78 -6.21
CA ASN A 2 -3.48 -26.00 -7.44
C ASN A 2 -3.03 -24.57 -7.05
N GLY A 3 -1.79 -24.21 -7.41
CA GLY A 3 -1.28 -22.84 -7.22
C GLY A 3 -1.88 -21.86 -8.24
N PHE A 4 -1.38 -20.61 -8.27
CA PHE A 4 -1.78 -19.64 -9.27
C PHE A 4 -1.44 -20.12 -10.68
N ASN A 5 -2.32 -19.82 -11.65
CA ASN A 5 -2.13 -20.17 -13.06
C ASN A 5 -1.13 -19.22 -13.73
N SER A 6 -1.25 -17.92 -13.46
CA SER A 6 -0.40 -16.87 -14.05
C SER A 6 0.14 -15.95 -12.97
N HIS A 7 1.37 -15.46 -13.16
CA HIS A 7 2.07 -14.55 -12.29
C HIS A 7 2.50 -13.33 -13.08
N TYR A 8 2.14 -12.15 -12.62
CA TYR A 8 2.48 -10.88 -13.25
C TYR A 8 3.42 -10.11 -12.33
N PHE A 9 4.55 -9.65 -12.87
CA PHE A 9 5.52 -8.83 -12.18
C PHE A 9 5.71 -7.52 -12.93
N PHE A 10 5.67 -6.41 -12.20
CA PHE A 10 5.90 -5.08 -12.72
C PHE A 10 7.01 -4.42 -11.92
N ASP A 11 8.05 -3.97 -12.57
CA ASP A 11 9.15 -3.22 -11.95
C ASP A 11 9.63 -2.13 -12.90
N ALA A 12 9.83 -0.92 -12.37
CA ALA A 12 10.34 0.20 -13.14
C ALA A 12 11.85 0.07 -13.45
N ASP A 13 12.58 -0.73 -12.65
CA ASP A 13 14.01 -0.98 -12.84
C ASP A 13 14.22 -2.15 -13.82
N PRO A 14 14.82 -1.89 -15.03
CA PRO A 14 15.08 -2.95 -16.01
C PRO A 14 15.99 -4.07 -15.47
N ALA A 15 16.96 -3.74 -14.61
CA ALA A 15 17.88 -4.75 -14.07
C ALA A 15 17.15 -5.72 -13.14
N ARG A 16 16.25 -5.22 -12.28
CA ARG A 16 15.41 -6.07 -11.44
C ARG A 16 14.42 -6.89 -12.25
N ALA A 17 13.85 -6.30 -13.29
CA ALA A 17 12.95 -7.01 -14.19
C ALA A 17 13.65 -8.19 -14.91
N GLU A 18 14.93 -8.04 -15.29
CA GLU A 18 15.71 -9.15 -15.86
C GLU A 18 15.91 -10.29 -14.85
N LEU A 19 16.19 -9.97 -13.58
CA LEU A 19 16.27 -10.99 -12.52
C LEU A 19 14.92 -11.73 -12.36
N LEU A 20 13.80 -11.01 -12.44
CA LEU A 20 12.47 -11.63 -12.38
C LEU A 20 12.19 -12.52 -13.60
N LYS A 21 12.71 -12.19 -14.79
CA LYS A 21 12.59 -13.04 -15.98
C LYS A 21 13.29 -14.38 -15.82
N ALA A 22 14.36 -14.46 -15.01
CA ALA A 22 15.04 -15.73 -14.73
C ALA A 22 14.12 -16.77 -14.08
N LEU A 23 13.08 -16.32 -13.36
CA LEU A 23 12.06 -17.21 -12.78
C LEU A 23 11.36 -18.09 -13.81
N LYS A 24 11.27 -17.66 -15.08
CA LYS A 24 10.70 -18.49 -16.15
C LYS A 24 11.49 -19.77 -16.40
N SER A 25 12.82 -19.69 -16.27
CA SER A 25 13.69 -20.85 -16.41
C SER A 25 13.63 -21.76 -15.19
N GLU A 26 13.50 -21.16 -14.00
CA GLU A 26 13.40 -21.90 -12.74
C GLU A 26 12.03 -22.60 -12.60
N PHE A 27 10.95 -21.95 -13.08
CA PHE A 27 9.59 -22.46 -13.01
C PHE A 27 8.95 -22.62 -14.40
N PRO A 28 9.44 -23.53 -15.27
CA PRO A 28 9.05 -23.61 -16.69
C PRO A 28 7.58 -23.99 -16.90
N LYS A 29 6.92 -24.56 -15.87
CA LYS A 29 5.49 -24.93 -15.91
C LYS A 29 4.55 -23.79 -15.48
N LYS A 30 5.09 -22.62 -15.10
CA LYS A 30 4.31 -21.47 -14.65
C LYS A 30 4.23 -20.41 -15.75
N ASP A 31 3.04 -19.82 -15.93
CA ASP A 31 2.88 -18.63 -16.77
C ASP A 31 3.39 -17.41 -15.99
N ILE A 32 4.62 -17.00 -16.26
CA ILE A 32 5.28 -15.86 -15.62
C ILE A 32 5.42 -14.75 -16.64
N ARG A 33 4.87 -13.58 -16.34
CA ARG A 33 4.89 -12.39 -17.18
C ARG A 33 5.57 -11.26 -16.44
N VAL A 34 6.61 -10.69 -17.02
CA VAL A 34 7.40 -9.60 -16.45
C VAL A 34 7.34 -8.41 -17.39
N GLN A 35 6.93 -7.26 -16.89
CA GLN A 35 6.89 -6.01 -17.65
C GLN A 35 7.73 -4.95 -16.93
N VAL A 36 8.54 -4.22 -17.71
CA VAL A 36 9.31 -3.07 -17.23
C VAL A 36 8.45 -1.83 -17.37
N GLY A 37 8.33 -1.04 -16.30
CA GLY A 37 7.61 0.22 -16.31
C GLY A 37 6.98 0.57 -14.98
N ASP A 38 6.29 1.72 -14.96
CA ASP A 38 5.50 2.14 -13.80
C ASP A 38 4.35 1.14 -13.58
N ALA A 39 4.33 0.55 -12.39
CA ALA A 39 3.32 -0.44 -12.01
C ALA A 39 1.89 0.12 -12.02
N ASN A 40 1.70 1.42 -11.77
CA ASN A 40 0.36 2.01 -11.70
C ASN A 40 -0.41 1.88 -13.03
N PRO A 41 0.05 2.41 -14.17
CA PRO A 41 -0.65 2.25 -15.44
C PRO A 41 -0.74 0.79 -15.88
N LEU A 42 0.31 -0.02 -15.64
CA LEU A 42 0.34 -1.43 -16.05
C LEU A 42 -0.71 -2.26 -15.30
N ILE A 43 -0.87 -2.05 -14.00
CA ILE A 43 -1.90 -2.72 -13.18
C ILE A 43 -3.30 -2.25 -13.60
N GLN A 44 -3.48 -0.95 -13.87
CA GLN A 44 -4.76 -0.41 -14.33
C GLN A 44 -5.17 -1.00 -15.69
N GLU A 45 -4.22 -1.18 -16.60
CA GLU A 45 -4.45 -1.84 -17.89
C GLU A 45 -4.81 -3.32 -17.69
N LEU A 46 -4.03 -4.04 -16.87
CA LEU A 46 -4.34 -5.43 -16.51
C LEU A 46 -5.74 -5.57 -15.93
N ALA A 47 -6.14 -4.68 -15.01
CA ALA A 47 -7.46 -4.71 -14.38
C ALA A 47 -8.60 -4.50 -15.40
N ARG A 48 -8.42 -3.57 -16.36
CA ARG A 48 -9.40 -3.34 -17.45
C ARG A 48 -9.55 -4.54 -18.38
N GLY A 49 -8.45 -5.22 -18.69
CA GLY A 49 -8.44 -6.41 -19.56
C GLY A 49 -8.73 -7.72 -18.82
N PHE A 50 -8.97 -7.67 -17.50
CA PHE A 50 -9.10 -8.87 -16.70
C PHE A 50 -10.39 -9.63 -17.05
N ASN A 51 -10.24 -10.91 -17.41
CA ASN A 51 -11.40 -11.75 -17.70
C ASN A 51 -12.13 -12.13 -16.42
N HIS A 52 -13.34 -11.60 -16.25
CA HIS A 52 -14.15 -11.80 -15.06
C HIS A 52 -14.77 -13.21 -14.90
N ASN A 53 -14.75 -14.02 -15.95
CA ASN A 53 -15.39 -15.34 -15.95
C ASN A 53 -14.50 -16.40 -15.27
N GLY A 54 -14.81 -16.72 -14.01
CA GLY A 54 -14.13 -17.78 -13.25
C GLY A 54 -12.71 -17.45 -12.77
N THR A 55 -12.17 -16.28 -13.10
CA THR A 55 -10.82 -15.86 -12.72
C THR A 55 -10.85 -15.00 -11.47
N ARG A 56 -9.88 -15.17 -10.59
CA ARG A 56 -9.63 -14.34 -9.40
C ARG A 56 -8.14 -14.00 -9.34
N GLY A 57 -7.81 -12.88 -8.73
CA GLY A 57 -6.44 -12.43 -8.56
C GLY A 57 -6.13 -12.03 -7.13
N VAL A 58 -4.85 -12.13 -6.80
CA VAL A 58 -4.26 -11.50 -5.61
C VAL A 58 -3.21 -10.53 -6.10
N ALA A 59 -3.33 -9.26 -5.70
CA ALA A 59 -2.34 -8.23 -5.99
C ALA A 59 -1.55 -7.91 -4.71
N PHE A 60 -0.24 -8.18 -4.72
CA PHE A 60 0.67 -7.73 -3.70
C PHE A 60 1.28 -6.40 -4.16
N LEU A 61 1.00 -5.32 -3.43
CA LEU A 61 1.38 -3.96 -3.75
C LEU A 61 2.41 -3.48 -2.72
N ASP A 62 3.66 -3.35 -3.17
CA ASP A 62 4.80 -2.93 -2.34
C ASP A 62 5.41 -1.63 -2.87
N PRO A 63 4.77 -0.50 -2.66
CA PRO A 63 5.21 0.78 -3.19
C PRO A 63 6.43 1.30 -2.43
N TYR A 64 7.37 1.90 -3.17
CA TYR A 64 8.42 2.70 -2.60
C TYR A 64 7.88 4.11 -2.26
N GLY A 65 7.55 4.38 -1.00
CA GLY A 65 6.94 5.65 -0.61
C GLY A 65 5.47 5.80 -1.05
N PRO A 66 4.99 7.04 -1.29
CA PRO A 66 3.60 7.32 -1.66
C PRO A 66 3.30 7.06 -3.16
N HIS A 67 4.02 6.12 -3.80
CA HIS A 67 3.94 5.91 -5.24
C HIS A 67 2.92 4.86 -5.68
N LEU A 68 2.04 4.41 -4.81
CA LEU A 68 0.85 3.66 -5.19
C LEU A 68 -0.30 4.65 -5.41
N ASP A 69 -0.67 4.87 -6.66
CA ASP A 69 -1.78 5.74 -7.00
C ASP A 69 -3.11 5.12 -6.54
N TRP A 70 -3.96 5.91 -5.90
CA TRP A 70 -5.29 5.48 -5.46
C TRP A 70 -6.13 4.91 -6.62
N ARG A 71 -6.00 5.48 -7.83
CA ARG A 71 -6.65 4.99 -9.05
C ARG A 71 -6.31 3.54 -9.39
N THR A 72 -5.12 3.08 -9.03
CA THR A 72 -4.71 1.68 -9.20
C THR A 72 -5.49 0.77 -8.27
N VAL A 73 -5.69 1.21 -7.02
CA VAL A 73 -6.50 0.49 -6.04
C VAL A 73 -7.97 0.46 -6.48
N GLU A 74 -8.50 1.58 -6.98
CA GLU A 74 -9.86 1.67 -7.55
C GLU A 74 -10.07 0.72 -8.73
N ALA A 75 -9.08 0.66 -9.64
CA ALA A 75 -9.16 -0.22 -10.81
C ALA A 75 -9.22 -1.71 -10.40
N LEU A 76 -8.42 -2.13 -9.42
CA LEU A 76 -8.45 -3.49 -8.89
C LEU A 76 -9.79 -3.78 -8.18
N ALA A 77 -10.27 -2.86 -7.34
CA ALA A 77 -11.53 -2.99 -6.62
C ALA A 77 -12.74 -3.10 -7.56
N ALA A 78 -12.75 -2.30 -8.63
CA ALA A 78 -13.83 -2.27 -9.61
C ALA A 78 -14.05 -3.63 -10.31
N THR A 79 -13.01 -4.45 -10.42
CA THR A 79 -13.14 -5.81 -10.96
C THR A 79 -13.98 -6.73 -10.09
N LYS A 80 -14.06 -6.48 -8.77
CA LYS A 80 -14.66 -7.37 -7.74
C LYS A 80 -14.06 -8.78 -7.72
N LYS A 81 -12.84 -8.97 -8.25
CA LYS A 81 -12.16 -10.26 -8.41
C LYS A 81 -10.80 -10.29 -7.75
N PHE A 82 -10.25 -9.13 -7.39
CA PHE A 82 -8.97 -9.02 -6.74
C PHE A 82 -9.10 -8.92 -5.22
N GLU A 83 -8.26 -9.67 -4.55
CA GLU A 83 -7.82 -9.37 -3.19
C GLU A 83 -6.53 -8.57 -3.29
N VAL A 84 -6.39 -7.51 -2.50
CA VAL A 84 -5.19 -6.68 -2.47
C VAL A 84 -4.50 -6.82 -1.13
N ILE A 85 -3.18 -6.94 -1.16
CA ILE A 85 -2.30 -6.88 0.00
C ILE A 85 -1.38 -5.70 -0.22
N ILE A 86 -1.49 -4.68 0.62
CA ILE A 86 -0.74 -3.44 0.48
C ILE A 86 0.28 -3.34 1.61
N ASN A 87 1.57 -3.29 1.26
CA ASN A 87 2.64 -2.94 2.19
C ASN A 87 2.73 -1.41 2.28
N PHE A 88 1.90 -0.82 3.14
CA PHE A 88 1.73 0.64 3.21
C PHE A 88 2.86 1.31 3.99
N PRO A 89 3.75 2.12 3.34
CA PRO A 89 4.99 2.60 3.91
C PRO A 89 4.80 3.86 4.79
N LEU A 90 3.82 3.84 5.68
CA LEU A 90 3.43 5.00 6.47
C LEU A 90 4.58 5.52 7.35
N GLY A 91 5.21 4.64 8.16
CA GLY A 91 6.24 5.06 9.10
C GLY A 91 7.59 5.35 8.43
N MET A 92 7.93 4.59 7.37
CA MET A 92 9.22 4.71 6.70
C MET A 92 9.29 5.92 5.76
N ALA A 93 8.22 6.19 5.02
CA ALA A 93 8.21 7.20 3.96
C ALA A 93 7.12 8.26 4.16
N ILE A 94 5.83 7.90 4.13
CA ILE A 94 4.73 8.86 4.04
C ILE A 94 4.76 9.88 5.19
N ASN A 95 4.91 9.42 6.43
CA ASN A 95 4.93 10.31 7.59
C ASN A 95 6.11 11.30 7.61
N ARG A 96 7.20 10.99 6.89
CA ARG A 96 8.38 11.87 6.76
C ARG A 96 8.16 13.00 5.76
N LEU A 97 7.31 12.79 4.75
CA LEU A 97 6.97 13.82 3.77
C LEU A 97 6.11 14.92 4.39
N ILE A 98 5.43 14.63 5.49
CA ILE A 98 4.61 15.59 6.22
C ILE A 98 5.50 16.31 7.22
N THR A 99 5.95 17.51 6.85
CA THR A 99 6.83 18.35 7.66
C THR A 99 6.12 18.89 8.90
N ARG A 100 6.88 19.30 9.92
CA ARG A 100 6.28 19.87 11.15
C ARG A 100 5.66 21.23 10.92
N SER A 101 6.25 22.05 10.03
CA SER A 101 5.79 23.40 9.70
C SER A 101 4.63 23.46 8.70
N GLY A 102 4.30 22.34 8.05
CA GLY A 102 3.32 22.34 6.97
C GLY A 102 3.88 22.73 5.59
N ASP A 103 5.16 23.10 5.52
CA ASP A 103 5.84 23.42 4.26
C ASP A 103 6.23 22.13 3.53
N ILE A 104 5.27 21.60 2.78
CA ILE A 104 5.46 20.39 1.99
C ILE A 104 5.74 20.82 0.55
N PRO A 105 6.86 20.37 -0.07
CA PRO A 105 7.15 20.61 -1.48
C PRO A 105 6.00 20.13 -2.38
N ASP A 106 5.74 20.87 -3.47
CA ASP A 106 4.61 20.59 -4.35
C ASP A 106 4.63 19.20 -4.99
N ASN A 107 5.82 18.67 -5.30
CA ASN A 107 5.96 17.31 -5.79
C ASN A 107 5.51 16.29 -4.73
N TRP A 108 5.93 16.44 -3.45
CA TRP A 108 5.50 15.54 -2.36
C TRP A 108 4.00 15.65 -2.09
N ARG A 109 3.47 16.87 -2.18
CA ARG A 109 2.04 17.11 -2.02
C ARG A 109 1.22 16.38 -3.08
N ARG A 110 1.66 16.48 -4.35
CA ARG A 110 1.02 15.75 -5.47
C ARG A 110 1.09 14.23 -5.29
N ASP A 111 2.22 13.71 -4.81
CA ASP A 111 2.38 12.28 -4.58
C ASP A 111 1.47 11.79 -3.45
N LEU A 112 1.36 12.57 -2.37
CA LEU A 112 0.41 12.27 -1.27
C LEU A 112 -1.04 12.36 -1.76
N ASP A 113 -1.41 13.40 -2.53
CA ASP A 113 -2.75 13.56 -3.09
C ASP A 113 -3.11 12.37 -4.00
N LYS A 114 -2.16 11.84 -4.79
CA LYS A 114 -2.35 10.63 -5.61
C LYS A 114 -2.47 9.36 -4.76
N CYS A 115 -1.60 9.20 -3.77
CA CYS A 115 -1.58 8.03 -2.89
C CYS A 115 -2.88 7.90 -2.09
N PHE A 116 -3.35 9.00 -1.50
CA PHE A 116 -4.61 9.01 -0.77
C PHE A 116 -5.85 9.16 -1.67
N GLY A 117 -5.70 9.58 -2.93
CA GLY A 117 -6.79 9.88 -3.86
C GLY A 117 -7.67 11.05 -3.41
N THR A 118 -7.20 11.87 -2.47
CA THR A 118 -7.85 13.06 -1.92
C THR A 118 -6.81 13.97 -1.31
N ASN A 119 -7.15 15.24 -1.11
CA ASN A 119 -6.33 16.19 -0.36
C ASN A 119 -6.78 16.37 1.11
N ASP A 120 -7.79 15.62 1.56
CA ASP A 120 -8.33 15.72 2.93
C ASP A 120 -7.30 15.30 4.00
N TRP A 121 -6.27 14.53 3.64
CA TRP A 121 -5.18 14.18 4.54
C TRP A 121 -4.54 15.42 5.18
N LYS A 122 -4.53 16.58 4.49
CA LYS A 122 -3.97 17.84 5.00
C LYS A 122 -4.68 18.33 6.26
N LYS A 123 -6.01 18.24 6.27
CA LYS A 123 -6.84 18.64 7.41
C LYS A 123 -6.71 17.73 8.62
N LEU A 124 -6.24 16.50 8.39
CA LEU A 124 -6.10 15.51 9.46
C LEU A 124 -4.76 15.60 10.18
N VAL A 125 -3.73 16.15 9.53
CA VAL A 125 -2.36 16.10 10.03
C VAL A 125 -1.85 17.41 10.59
N TYR A 126 -2.58 18.50 10.40
CA TYR A 126 -2.21 19.83 10.91
C TYR A 126 -3.33 20.44 11.71
N ASP A 127 -2.93 21.09 12.82
CA ASP A 127 -3.75 22.03 13.58
C ASP A 127 -3.19 23.44 13.37
N ASP A 128 -4.09 24.37 13.09
CA ASP A 128 -3.78 25.80 12.98
C ASP A 128 -4.05 26.45 14.35
N GLN A 129 -3.02 26.95 15.02
CA GLN A 129 -3.10 27.60 16.33
C GLN A 129 -2.62 29.05 16.26
N PRO A 130 -3.34 30.01 16.89
CA PRO A 130 -2.85 31.37 16.97
C PRO A 130 -1.60 31.44 17.86
N ASN A 131 -0.56 32.13 17.39
CA ASN A 131 0.64 32.40 18.17
C ASN A 131 0.46 33.65 19.05
N LEU A 132 1.46 33.92 19.88
CA LEU A 132 1.46 35.09 20.79
C LEU A 132 1.37 36.44 20.08
N PHE A 133 1.64 36.50 18.78
CA PHE A 133 1.61 37.72 17.96
C PHE A 133 0.33 37.86 17.13
N GLY A 134 -0.60 36.88 17.23
CA GLY A 134 -1.85 36.86 16.48
C GLY A 134 -1.76 36.22 15.08
N ASP A 135 -0.59 35.72 14.70
CA ASP A 135 -0.43 34.93 13.47
C ASP A 135 -0.88 33.50 13.69
N ILE A 136 -1.23 32.81 12.61
CA ILE A 136 -1.62 31.40 12.67
C ILE A 136 -0.40 30.55 12.40
N ASP A 137 0.03 29.80 13.42
CA ASP A 137 1.08 28.79 13.29
C ASP A 137 0.46 27.41 13.05
N ARG A 138 0.95 26.77 12.00
CA ARG A 138 0.52 25.42 11.62
C ARG A 138 1.46 24.39 12.23
N HIS A 139 0.89 23.46 13.00
CA HIS A 139 1.66 22.41 13.65
C HIS A 139 1.15 21.04 13.23
N LYS A 140 2.09 20.14 12.91
CA LYS A 140 1.76 18.74 12.69
C LYS A 140 1.33 18.12 14.03
N VAL A 141 0.17 17.45 14.01
CA VAL A 141 -0.35 16.73 15.18
C VAL A 141 0.48 15.48 15.49
N ASP A 142 0.59 15.12 16.77
CA ASP A 142 1.43 13.98 17.20
C ASP A 142 0.91 12.64 16.65
N ASP A 143 -0.39 12.49 16.50
CA ASP A 143 -1.06 11.28 16.01
C ASP A 143 -1.31 11.28 14.50
N ALA A 144 -0.64 12.17 13.74
CA ALA A 144 -0.78 12.30 12.29
C ALA A 144 -0.68 10.94 11.55
N GLY A 145 0.24 10.08 11.97
CA GLY A 145 0.38 8.75 11.37
C GLY A 145 -0.89 7.89 11.54
N SER A 146 -1.46 7.88 12.73
CA SER A 146 -2.69 7.12 13.01
C SER A 146 -3.88 7.65 12.24
N ARG A 147 -4.01 8.97 12.12
CA ARG A 147 -5.07 9.62 11.33
C ARG A 147 -4.95 9.32 9.85
N LEU A 148 -3.72 9.32 9.31
CA LEU A 148 -3.47 8.94 7.91
C LEU A 148 -3.80 7.48 7.63
N LEU A 149 -3.42 6.57 8.53
CA LEU A 149 -3.78 5.16 8.41
C LEU A 149 -5.30 4.98 8.43
N GLY A 150 -5.98 5.67 9.37
CA GLY A 150 -7.44 5.67 9.45
C GLY A 150 -8.08 6.12 8.14
N LEU A 151 -7.65 7.26 7.59
CA LEU A 151 -8.13 7.77 6.30
C LEU A 151 -7.96 6.74 5.18
N TYR A 152 -6.77 6.13 5.07
CA TYR A 152 -6.49 5.16 4.02
C TYR A 152 -7.38 3.91 4.13
N VAL A 153 -7.52 3.38 5.35
CA VAL A 153 -8.38 2.22 5.66
C VAL A 153 -9.86 2.53 5.38
N ASP A 154 -10.36 3.70 5.79
CA ASP A 154 -11.76 4.07 5.58
C ASP A 154 -12.07 4.26 4.09
N ARG A 155 -11.12 4.79 3.32
CA ARG A 155 -11.26 4.83 1.85
C ARG A 155 -11.28 3.42 1.25
N LEU A 156 -10.44 2.49 1.73
CA LEU A 156 -10.48 1.09 1.28
C LEU A 156 -11.83 0.43 1.57
N LYS A 157 -12.44 0.70 2.75
CA LYS A 157 -13.80 0.22 3.08
C LYS A 157 -14.87 0.76 2.15
N GLY A 158 -14.63 1.93 1.53
CA GLY A 158 -15.52 2.49 0.50
C GLY A 158 -15.41 1.75 -0.85
N LEU A 159 -14.33 1.01 -1.11
CA LEU A 159 -14.09 0.29 -2.36
C LEU A 159 -14.30 -1.22 -2.24
N PHE A 160 -13.91 -1.81 -1.12
CA PHE A 160 -13.94 -3.26 -0.90
C PHE A 160 -14.99 -3.63 0.16
N ASN A 161 -15.63 -4.77 -0.03
CA ASN A 161 -16.63 -5.29 0.93
C ASN A 161 -16.01 -5.65 2.28
N HIS A 162 -14.72 -5.99 2.29
CA HIS A 162 -14.01 -6.41 3.48
C HIS A 162 -12.60 -5.82 3.50
N VAL A 163 -12.21 -5.27 4.66
CA VAL A 163 -10.86 -4.78 4.95
C VAL A 163 -10.45 -5.34 6.29
N ALA A 164 -9.32 -6.05 6.32
CA ALA A 164 -8.77 -6.60 7.56
C ALA A 164 -8.15 -5.50 8.44
N THR A 165 -8.03 -5.76 9.72
CA THR A 165 -7.30 -4.87 10.64
C THR A 165 -5.84 -4.78 10.19
N PRO A 166 -5.29 -3.57 9.93
CA PRO A 166 -3.90 -3.41 9.52
C PRO A 166 -2.94 -3.97 10.56
N SER A 167 -1.94 -4.74 10.11
CA SER A 167 -0.88 -5.25 10.97
C SER A 167 0.38 -4.40 10.83
N VAL A 168 0.98 -4.02 11.95
CA VAL A 168 2.17 -3.18 11.96
C VAL A 168 3.44 -4.01 11.78
N VAL A 169 4.28 -3.62 10.81
CA VAL A 169 5.63 -4.17 10.63
C VAL A 169 6.62 -3.20 11.26
N ARG A 170 7.43 -3.71 12.20
CA ARG A 170 8.41 -2.92 12.95
C ARG A 170 9.84 -3.35 12.61
N ASN A 171 10.76 -2.40 12.68
CA ASN A 171 12.18 -2.72 12.59
C ASN A 171 12.69 -3.34 13.92
N THR A 172 13.97 -3.73 13.94
CA THR A 172 14.63 -4.33 15.14
C THR A 172 14.65 -3.40 16.36
N ARG A 173 14.43 -2.09 16.16
CA ARG A 173 14.34 -1.08 17.24
C ARG A 173 12.90 -0.84 17.71
N GLY A 174 11.92 -1.61 17.21
CA GLY A 174 10.51 -1.48 17.55
C GLY A 174 9.78 -0.33 16.84
N ILE A 175 10.43 0.38 15.91
CA ILE A 175 9.83 1.51 15.17
C ILE A 175 8.95 0.95 14.07
N ALA A 176 7.70 1.41 13.98
CA ALA A 176 6.79 1.08 12.90
C ALA A 176 7.32 1.62 11.57
N ILE A 177 7.49 0.75 10.57
CA ILE A 177 7.97 1.10 9.23
C ILE A 177 6.89 0.97 8.18
N TYR A 178 6.11 -0.10 8.23
CA TYR A 178 5.02 -0.41 7.30
C TYR A 178 3.78 -0.84 8.05
N TYR A 179 2.65 -0.77 7.36
CA TYR A 179 1.41 -1.42 7.75
C TYR A 179 0.97 -2.35 6.64
N MET A 180 0.85 -3.64 6.95
CA MET A 180 0.29 -4.62 6.05
C MET A 180 -1.22 -4.53 6.08
N ILE A 181 -1.84 -4.20 4.95
CA ILE A 181 -3.29 -4.02 4.82
C ILE A 181 -3.80 -5.02 3.79
N TRP A 182 -4.82 -5.78 4.16
CA TRP A 182 -5.55 -6.62 3.22
C TRP A 182 -6.95 -6.05 2.98
N ALA A 183 -7.40 -6.06 1.71
CA ALA A 183 -8.76 -5.75 1.33
C ALA A 183 -9.23 -6.66 0.19
N GLY A 184 -10.52 -7.02 0.17
CA GLY A 184 -11.03 -7.91 -0.84
C GLY A 184 -12.56 -8.07 -0.84
N PRO A 185 -13.09 -8.80 -1.85
CA PRO A 185 -14.53 -8.94 -2.04
C PRO A 185 -15.18 -10.02 -1.17
N HIS A 186 -14.40 -10.95 -0.57
CA HIS A 186 -14.95 -12.14 0.06
C HIS A 186 -14.65 -12.25 1.55
N GLY A 187 -15.70 -12.57 2.35
CA GLY A 187 -15.59 -12.70 3.81
C GLY A 187 -14.68 -13.86 4.26
N LEU A 188 -14.53 -14.93 3.47
CA LEU A 188 -13.58 -16.00 3.79
C LEU A 188 -12.13 -15.51 3.69
N GLY A 189 -11.81 -14.78 2.62
CA GLY A 189 -10.49 -14.12 2.45
C GLY A 189 -10.18 -13.18 3.62
N HIS A 190 -11.17 -12.41 4.05
CA HIS A 190 -11.06 -11.54 5.22
C HIS A 190 -10.69 -12.30 6.50
N LYS A 191 -11.39 -13.39 6.80
CA LYS A 191 -11.10 -14.22 8.00
C LYS A 191 -9.69 -14.79 7.97
N ILE A 192 -9.25 -15.28 6.81
CA ILE A 192 -7.89 -15.82 6.61
C ILE A 192 -6.85 -14.72 6.79
N ALA A 193 -7.06 -13.56 6.15
CA ALA A 193 -6.15 -12.42 6.24
C ALA A 193 -6.02 -11.91 7.68
N ASP A 194 -7.12 -11.72 8.40
CA ASP A 194 -7.11 -11.30 9.80
C ASP A 194 -6.32 -12.28 10.68
N HIS A 195 -6.48 -13.57 10.45
CA HIS A 195 -5.73 -14.59 11.18
C HIS A 195 -4.23 -14.50 10.93
N ILE A 196 -3.83 -14.41 9.65
CA ILE A 196 -2.41 -14.33 9.26
C ILE A 196 -1.77 -13.04 9.77
N LEU A 197 -2.43 -11.90 9.59
CA LEU A 197 -1.93 -10.60 10.00
C LEU A 197 -1.71 -10.53 11.52
N LYS A 198 -2.66 -11.02 12.32
CA LYS A 198 -2.53 -11.14 13.78
C LYS A 198 -1.41 -12.08 14.24
N GLN A 199 -1.13 -13.14 13.47
CA GLN A 199 0.03 -13.99 13.76
C GLN A 199 1.35 -13.30 13.40
N GLY A 200 1.39 -12.56 12.30
CA GLY A 200 2.57 -11.80 11.87
C GLY A 200 3.07 -10.83 12.93
N GLU A 201 2.17 -10.16 13.65
CA GLU A 201 2.54 -9.24 14.73
C GLU A 201 3.26 -9.91 15.92
N LYS A 202 3.06 -11.22 16.11
CA LYS A 202 3.70 -11.99 17.19
C LYS A 202 5.12 -12.44 16.85
N ILE A 203 5.52 -12.36 15.58
CA ILE A 203 6.86 -12.73 15.13
C ILE A 203 7.83 -11.63 15.56
N LYS A 204 8.66 -11.94 16.57
CA LYS A 204 9.74 -11.04 16.97
C LYS A 204 10.87 -11.12 15.94
N ALA A 205 11.37 -9.97 15.49
CA ALA A 205 12.57 -9.92 14.68
C ALA A 205 13.72 -10.67 15.39
N PRO A 206 14.53 -11.48 14.70
CA PRO A 206 15.70 -12.10 15.31
C PRO A 206 16.61 -11.01 15.88
N LYS A 207 17.12 -11.23 17.10
CA LYS A 207 18.10 -10.31 17.68
C LYS A 207 19.33 -10.28 16.77
N PRO A 208 19.87 -9.10 16.45
CA PRO A 208 21.13 -9.04 15.70
C PRO A 208 22.20 -9.81 16.51
N ASN A 209 22.89 -10.74 15.85
CA ASN A 209 24.08 -11.36 16.44
C ASN A 209 25.05 -10.23 16.79
N ARG A 210 25.43 -10.16 18.05
CA ARG A 210 26.48 -9.26 18.55
C ARG A 210 27.82 -9.72 18.08
#